data_087bfa1ebc4f092d6e10d2ee2c374246
#
_entry.id   087bfa1ebc4f092d6e10d2ee2c374246
#
_cell.length_a   1.000
_cell.length_b   1.000
_cell.length_c   1.000
_cell.angle_alpha   90.00
_cell.angle_beta   90.00
_cell.angle_gamma   90.00
#
_symmetry.space_group_name_H-M   'P 1'
#
loop_
_entity.id
_entity.type
_entity.pdbx_description
1 polymer ?
#
loop_
_entity_poly.entity_id
_entity_poly.type
_entity_poly.pdbx_seq_one_letter_code
_entity_poly.pdbx_strand_id
1 'polypeptide(L)'
;AYFGRAVDFMLVQDFSSALDDLNRAIMTSQNFTLAYFLRAVVRAKQIEYQLSAESVQSIDFQQVRSKNSKDFSLSGLPAVGNESLKMEYEMVLRDYEKVIESAPRFIYVYYNRGNLRCSQQDYRGAIADYTEAIRLRPDFGDAYYNRGLVYLKQGDTVKGTADLSKAGELGVVAAYNL
;
A
#
# COMPACT_ATOMS: atom_id res chain seq x y z
N ALA A 1 -9.24 0.67 -25.58
CA ALA A 1 -10.29 -0.29 -25.17
C ALA A 1 -9.93 -1.04 -23.88
N TYR A 2 -8.79 -1.78 -23.82
CA TYR A 2 -8.43 -2.62 -22.65
C TYR A 2 -8.30 -1.83 -21.34
N PHE A 3 -7.58 -0.70 -21.35
CA PHE A 3 -7.37 0.12 -20.13
C PHE A 3 -8.68 0.62 -19.49
N GLY A 4 -9.64 1.10 -20.28
CA GLY A 4 -10.95 1.53 -19.76
C GLY A 4 -11.70 0.37 -19.11
N ARG A 5 -11.74 -0.81 -19.76
CA ARG A 5 -12.40 -1.99 -19.22
C ARG A 5 -11.70 -2.52 -17.95
N ALA A 6 -10.38 -2.41 -17.86
CA ALA A 6 -9.67 -2.76 -16.63
C ALA A 6 -10.10 -1.88 -15.45
N VAL A 7 -10.35 -0.59 -15.68
CA VAL A 7 -10.90 0.31 -14.64
C VAL A 7 -12.29 -0.13 -14.20
N ASP A 8 -13.15 -0.54 -15.14
CA ASP A 8 -14.48 -1.06 -14.83
C ASP A 8 -14.40 -2.34 -13.97
N PHE A 9 -13.50 -3.28 -14.32
CA PHE A 9 -13.25 -4.47 -13.52
C PHE A 9 -12.74 -4.16 -12.11
N MET A 10 -11.89 -3.14 -11.96
CA MET A 10 -11.43 -2.68 -10.64
C MET A 10 -12.58 -2.19 -9.77
N LEU A 11 -13.56 -1.48 -10.33
CA LEU A 11 -14.73 -0.98 -9.60
C LEU A 11 -15.61 -2.11 -9.06
N VAL A 12 -15.68 -3.23 -9.77
CA VAL A 12 -16.42 -4.42 -9.31
C VAL A 12 -15.54 -5.44 -8.58
N GLN A 13 -14.29 -5.06 -8.27
CA GLN A 13 -13.29 -5.88 -7.57
C GLN A 13 -12.93 -7.20 -8.29
N ASP A 14 -13.15 -7.29 -9.59
CA ASP A 14 -12.65 -8.38 -10.42
C ASP A 14 -11.18 -8.11 -10.80
N PHE A 15 -10.30 -8.35 -9.83
CA PHE A 15 -8.87 -8.08 -9.99
C PHE A 15 -8.21 -8.94 -11.06
N SER A 16 -8.70 -10.17 -11.28
CA SER A 16 -8.15 -11.07 -12.29
C SER A 16 -8.37 -10.52 -13.69
N SER A 17 -9.62 -10.18 -14.03
CA SER A 17 -9.96 -9.59 -15.34
C SER A 17 -9.28 -8.22 -15.53
N ALA A 18 -9.18 -7.42 -14.47
CA ALA A 18 -8.46 -6.15 -14.52
C ALA A 18 -6.99 -6.35 -14.89
N LEU A 19 -6.29 -7.32 -14.28
CA LEU A 19 -4.88 -7.63 -14.58
C LEU A 19 -4.68 -8.11 -16.02
N ASP A 20 -5.56 -8.96 -16.52
CA ASP A 20 -5.49 -9.45 -17.89
C ASP A 20 -5.59 -8.29 -18.90
N ASP A 21 -6.52 -7.38 -18.68
CA ASP A 21 -6.69 -6.23 -19.55
C ASP A 21 -5.55 -5.21 -19.42
N LEU A 22 -5.00 -5.00 -18.23
CA LEU A 22 -3.83 -4.15 -18.04
C LEU A 22 -2.59 -4.74 -18.70
N ASN A 23 -2.40 -6.06 -18.64
CA ASN A 23 -1.34 -6.74 -19.36
C ASN A 23 -1.48 -6.54 -20.87
N ARG A 24 -2.68 -6.70 -21.43
CA ARG A 24 -2.95 -6.44 -22.86
C ARG A 24 -2.72 -4.97 -23.24
N ALA A 25 -3.10 -4.03 -22.38
CA ALA A 25 -2.85 -2.62 -22.59
C ALA A 25 -1.34 -2.31 -22.66
N ILE A 26 -0.55 -2.89 -21.77
CA ILE A 26 0.91 -2.74 -21.74
C ILE A 26 1.56 -3.41 -22.95
N MET A 27 1.10 -4.59 -23.35
CA MET A 27 1.58 -5.27 -24.57
C MET A 27 1.32 -4.42 -25.82
N THR A 28 0.19 -3.71 -25.86
CA THR A 28 -0.16 -2.83 -26.99
C THR A 28 0.67 -1.53 -26.98
N SER A 29 1.03 -1.03 -25.79
CA SER A 29 1.81 0.20 -25.62
C SER A 29 2.73 0.06 -24.41
N GLN A 30 3.99 -0.26 -24.66
CA GLN A 30 5.00 -0.49 -23.62
C GLN A 30 5.36 0.75 -22.81
N ASN A 31 4.97 1.94 -23.26
CA ASN A 31 5.21 3.21 -22.57
C ASN A 31 3.94 3.74 -21.85
N PHE A 32 2.93 2.89 -21.68
CA PHE A 32 1.67 3.32 -21.05
C PHE A 32 1.81 3.37 -19.52
N THR A 33 2.37 4.46 -19.02
CA THR A 33 2.67 4.71 -17.60
C THR A 33 1.49 4.43 -16.68
N LEU A 34 0.27 4.88 -17.02
CA LEU A 34 -0.91 4.66 -16.19
C LEU A 34 -1.32 3.18 -16.13
N ALA A 35 -1.06 2.39 -17.16
CA ALA A 35 -1.35 0.96 -17.13
C ALA A 35 -0.42 0.22 -16.16
N TYR A 36 0.87 0.58 -16.12
CA TYR A 36 1.81 0.07 -15.10
C TYR A 36 1.37 0.47 -13.69
N PHE A 37 1.01 1.74 -13.49
CA PHE A 37 0.54 2.21 -12.19
C PHE A 37 -0.69 1.44 -11.72
N LEU A 38 -1.72 1.34 -12.54
CA LEU A 38 -2.94 0.60 -12.17
C LEU A 38 -2.67 -0.89 -11.96
N ARG A 39 -1.80 -1.52 -12.76
CA ARG A 39 -1.43 -2.92 -12.57
C ARG A 39 -0.76 -3.14 -11.20
N ALA A 40 0.14 -2.25 -10.81
CA ALA A 40 0.76 -2.28 -9.49
C ALA A 40 -0.28 -2.13 -8.38
N VAL A 41 -1.21 -1.18 -8.50
CA VAL A 41 -2.28 -0.96 -7.52
C VAL A 41 -3.20 -2.18 -7.39
N VAL A 42 -3.61 -2.78 -8.50
CA VAL A 42 -4.47 -3.98 -8.49
C VAL A 42 -3.77 -5.16 -7.83
N ARG A 43 -2.50 -5.42 -8.18
CA ARG A 43 -1.70 -6.49 -7.54
C ARG A 43 -1.52 -6.25 -6.05
N ALA A 44 -1.20 -5.02 -5.64
CA ALA A 44 -1.07 -4.68 -4.22
C ALA A 44 -2.37 -4.92 -3.45
N LYS A 45 -3.53 -4.58 -4.04
CA LYS A 45 -4.85 -4.88 -3.47
C LYS A 45 -5.14 -6.38 -3.40
N GLN A 46 -4.75 -7.14 -4.41
CA GLN A 46 -4.91 -8.60 -4.41
C GLN A 46 -4.09 -9.24 -3.30
N ILE A 47 -2.84 -8.80 -3.10
CA ILE A 47 -1.98 -9.23 -2.00
C ILE A 47 -2.63 -8.91 -0.64
N GLU A 48 -3.12 -7.69 -0.45
CA GLU A 48 -3.81 -7.27 0.78
C GLU A 48 -5.02 -8.17 1.06
N TYR A 49 -5.80 -8.47 0.03
CA TYR A 49 -6.96 -9.36 0.15
C TYR A 49 -6.57 -10.80 0.53
N GLN A 50 -5.53 -11.35 -0.09
CA GLN A 50 -5.02 -12.69 0.23
C GLN A 50 -4.54 -12.79 1.68
N LEU A 51 -3.76 -11.81 2.14
CA LEU A 51 -3.27 -11.75 3.51
C LEU A 51 -4.40 -11.63 4.54
N SER A 52 -5.43 -10.85 4.22
CA SER A 52 -6.61 -10.73 5.09
C SER A 52 -7.41 -12.03 5.17
N ALA A 53 -7.55 -12.74 4.06
CA ALA A 53 -8.24 -14.03 4.00
C ALA A 53 -7.46 -15.12 4.78
N GLU A 54 -6.14 -15.17 4.65
CA GLU A 54 -5.29 -16.10 5.40
C GLU A 54 -5.32 -15.81 6.91
N SER A 55 -5.35 -14.54 7.32
CA SER A 55 -5.46 -14.16 8.74
C SER A 55 -6.79 -14.58 9.35
N VAL A 56 -7.88 -14.52 8.59
CA VAL A 56 -9.21 -14.99 9.04
C VAL A 56 -9.25 -16.52 9.14
N GLN A 57 -8.61 -17.25 8.23
CA GLN A 57 -8.57 -18.72 8.27
C GLN A 57 -7.67 -19.26 9.41
N SER A 58 -6.67 -18.50 9.84
CA SER A 58 -5.78 -18.88 10.94
C SER A 58 -6.36 -18.63 12.33
N ILE A 59 -7.49 -17.92 12.44
CA ILE A 59 -8.22 -17.76 13.69
C ILE A 59 -8.98 -19.06 13.97
N ASP A 60 -8.36 -19.96 14.73
CA ASP A 60 -9.07 -21.13 15.29
C ASP A 60 -10.15 -20.62 16.25
N PHE A 61 -11.41 -20.72 15.85
CA PHE A 61 -12.58 -20.30 16.64
C PHE A 61 -12.66 -21.00 18.01
N GLN A 62 -11.90 -22.04 18.26
CA GLN A 62 -11.81 -22.70 19.55
C GLN A 62 -10.95 -21.92 20.56
N GLN A 63 -9.96 -21.13 20.12
CA GLN A 63 -9.12 -20.33 21.01
C GLN A 63 -9.77 -18.99 21.45
N VAL A 64 -10.73 -18.49 20.66
CA VAL A 64 -11.45 -17.24 20.99
C VAL A 64 -12.33 -17.40 22.24
N ARG A 65 -12.71 -18.61 22.61
CA ARG A 65 -13.53 -18.89 23.80
C ARG A 65 -12.76 -18.92 25.13
N SER A 66 -11.44 -18.89 25.12
CA SER A 66 -10.63 -19.23 26.30
C SER A 66 -9.84 -18.07 26.93
N LYS A 67 -9.74 -16.88 26.33
CA LYS A 67 -8.98 -15.80 26.96
C LYS A 67 -9.70 -14.46 26.88
N ASN A 68 -10.06 -13.93 28.06
CA ASN A 68 -10.40 -12.53 28.27
C ASN A 68 -9.26 -11.65 27.72
N SER A 69 -9.60 -10.89 26.72
CA SER A 69 -8.71 -10.07 25.91
C SER A 69 -8.27 -8.82 26.62
N LYS A 70 -6.98 -8.57 26.59
CA LYS A 70 -6.41 -7.21 26.69
C LYS A 70 -5.28 -6.93 25.70
N ASP A 71 -4.94 -7.88 24.81
CA ASP A 71 -3.86 -7.69 23.85
C ASP A 71 -4.28 -8.09 22.46
N PHE A 72 -5.06 -7.22 21.81
CA PHE A 72 -5.16 -7.25 20.35
C PHE A 72 -3.93 -6.54 19.77
N SER A 73 -2.81 -7.25 19.80
CA SER A 73 -1.59 -6.81 19.14
C SER A 73 -1.65 -7.23 17.68
N LEU A 74 -1.51 -6.27 16.76
CA LEU A 74 -1.37 -6.49 15.31
C LEU A 74 -0.08 -7.26 14.94
N SER A 75 0.60 -7.88 15.90
CA SER A 75 1.84 -8.64 15.75
C SER A 75 1.66 -10.06 15.19
N GLY A 76 0.45 -10.43 14.76
CA GLY A 76 0.13 -11.78 14.30
C GLY A 76 -0.06 -11.92 12.78
N LEU A 77 0.37 -10.96 11.97
CA LEU A 77 0.46 -11.20 10.54
C LEU A 77 1.57 -12.24 10.29
N PRO A 78 1.30 -13.34 9.57
CA PRO A 78 2.31 -14.34 9.29
C PRO A 78 3.49 -13.65 8.61
N ALA A 79 4.68 -13.85 9.17
CA ALA A 79 5.91 -13.47 8.48
C ALA A 79 5.84 -14.08 7.08
N VAL A 80 5.96 -13.26 6.05
CA VAL A 80 5.85 -13.65 4.64
C VAL A 80 6.93 -14.71 4.35
N GLY A 81 6.61 -15.97 4.64
CA GLY A 81 7.43 -17.13 4.30
C GLY A 81 7.06 -17.75 2.96
N ASN A 82 6.15 -17.13 2.22
CA ASN A 82 5.70 -17.67 0.94
C ASN A 82 6.48 -16.99 -0.20
N GLU A 83 7.33 -17.76 -0.86
CA GLU A 83 8.16 -17.31 -1.99
C GLU A 83 7.30 -16.70 -3.12
N SER A 84 6.09 -17.23 -3.32
CA SER A 84 5.12 -16.70 -4.29
C SER A 84 4.73 -15.26 -3.96
N LEU A 85 4.42 -14.97 -2.72
CA LEU A 85 4.03 -13.64 -2.28
C LEU A 85 5.18 -12.62 -2.43
N LYS A 86 6.41 -13.06 -2.15
CA LYS A 86 7.61 -12.24 -2.37
C LYS A 86 7.77 -11.87 -3.84
N MET A 87 7.56 -12.82 -4.75
CA MET A 87 7.61 -12.55 -6.19
C MET A 87 6.53 -11.55 -6.63
N GLU A 88 5.33 -11.65 -6.07
CA GLU A 88 4.25 -10.70 -6.37
C GLU A 88 4.61 -9.28 -5.90
N TYR A 89 5.16 -9.13 -4.71
CA TYR A 89 5.68 -7.85 -4.22
C TYR A 89 6.75 -7.27 -5.14
N GLU A 90 7.69 -8.08 -5.60
CA GLU A 90 8.73 -7.64 -6.53
C GLU A 90 8.14 -7.17 -7.87
N MET A 91 7.10 -7.85 -8.37
CA MET A 91 6.41 -7.42 -9.59
C MET A 91 5.72 -6.06 -9.40
N VAL A 92 5.11 -5.83 -8.24
CA VAL A 92 4.49 -4.52 -7.91
C VAL A 92 5.56 -3.42 -7.85
N LEU A 93 6.68 -3.68 -7.19
CA LEU A 93 7.77 -2.71 -7.10
C LEU A 93 8.34 -2.36 -8.47
N ARG A 94 8.53 -3.34 -9.36
CA ARG A 94 9.00 -3.11 -10.75
C ARG A 94 8.03 -2.23 -11.54
N ASP A 95 6.73 -2.46 -11.39
CA ASP A 95 5.74 -1.62 -12.06
C ASP A 95 5.79 -0.18 -11.54
N TYR A 96 5.94 0.03 -10.22
CA TYR A 96 6.12 1.38 -9.66
C TYR A 96 7.44 2.03 -10.12
N GLU A 97 8.53 1.29 -10.21
CA GLU A 97 9.81 1.80 -10.74
C GLU A 97 9.65 2.25 -12.19
N LYS A 98 8.93 1.48 -13.00
CA LYS A 98 8.63 1.85 -14.40
C LYS A 98 7.82 3.15 -14.50
N VAL A 99 6.88 3.35 -13.57
CA VAL A 99 6.13 4.61 -13.47
C VAL A 99 7.06 5.77 -13.08
N ILE A 100 7.94 5.58 -12.10
CA ILE A 100 8.88 6.62 -11.65
C ILE A 100 9.86 7.02 -12.76
N GLU A 101 10.38 6.05 -13.52
CA GLU A 101 11.25 6.31 -14.67
C GLU A 101 10.58 7.20 -15.73
N SER A 102 9.31 6.94 -16.03
CA SER A 102 8.57 7.64 -17.08
C SER A 102 7.88 8.91 -16.59
N ALA A 103 7.51 8.98 -15.31
CA ALA A 103 6.79 10.09 -14.71
C ALA A 103 7.26 10.37 -13.25
N PRO A 104 8.49 10.91 -13.06
CA PRO A 104 9.10 11.07 -11.74
C PRO A 104 8.37 12.07 -10.83
N ARG A 105 7.41 12.83 -11.35
CA ARG A 105 6.59 13.77 -10.57
C ARG A 105 5.19 13.24 -10.27
N PHE A 106 4.89 11.97 -10.59
CA PHE A 106 3.61 11.37 -10.32
C PHE A 106 3.52 10.95 -8.84
N ILE A 107 2.94 11.80 -8.02
CA ILE A 107 2.93 11.75 -6.55
C ILE A 107 2.41 10.42 -6.01
N TYR A 108 1.33 9.91 -6.60
CA TYR A 108 0.66 8.70 -6.12
C TYR A 108 1.51 7.43 -6.22
N VAL A 109 2.54 7.40 -7.10
CA VAL A 109 3.42 6.23 -7.17
C VAL A 109 4.29 6.11 -5.92
N TYR A 110 4.80 7.22 -5.40
CA TYR A 110 5.59 7.22 -4.17
C TYR A 110 4.71 6.86 -2.97
N TYR A 111 3.53 7.48 -2.86
CA TYR A 111 2.59 7.17 -1.78
C TYR A 111 2.22 5.67 -1.74
N ASN A 112 1.82 5.11 -2.86
CA ASN A 112 1.42 3.69 -2.93
C ASN A 112 2.61 2.74 -2.74
N ARG A 113 3.81 3.07 -3.25
CA ARG A 113 5.02 2.28 -2.98
C ARG A 113 5.43 2.35 -1.52
N GLY A 114 5.26 3.51 -0.88
CA GLY A 114 5.45 3.69 0.56
C GLY A 114 4.51 2.80 1.38
N ASN A 115 3.23 2.74 1.02
CA ASN A 115 2.25 1.84 1.67
C ASN A 115 2.68 0.38 1.53
N LEU A 116 3.07 -0.04 0.32
CA LEU A 116 3.54 -1.40 0.07
C LEU A 116 4.78 -1.74 0.90
N ARG A 117 5.78 -0.85 0.94
CA ARG A 117 7.00 -1.03 1.75
C ARG A 117 6.69 -1.09 3.24
N CYS A 118 5.76 -0.26 3.70
CA CYS A 118 5.31 -0.28 5.09
C CYS A 118 4.70 -1.64 5.47
N SER A 119 3.87 -2.23 4.61
CA SER A 119 3.27 -3.55 4.84
C SER A 119 4.33 -4.66 4.92
N GLN A 120 5.47 -4.49 4.25
CA GLN A 120 6.62 -5.38 4.32
C GLN A 120 7.62 -5.05 5.44
N GLN A 121 7.28 -4.10 6.32
CA GLN A 121 8.16 -3.62 7.38
C GLN A 121 9.45 -2.94 6.87
N ASP A 122 9.54 -2.61 5.58
CA ASP A 122 10.58 -1.70 5.06
C ASP A 122 10.24 -0.25 5.42
N TYR A 123 10.34 0.05 6.71
CA TYR A 123 10.00 1.37 7.24
C TYR A 123 10.90 2.48 6.71
N ARG A 124 12.18 2.17 6.44
CA ARG A 124 13.11 3.15 5.86
C ARG A 124 12.70 3.54 4.45
N GLY A 125 12.42 2.55 3.62
CA GLY A 125 11.93 2.78 2.26
C GLY A 125 10.56 3.48 2.23
N ALA A 126 9.65 3.11 3.14
CA ALA A 126 8.35 3.77 3.27
C ALA A 126 8.48 5.26 3.63
N ILE A 127 9.31 5.60 4.62
CA ILE A 127 9.58 7.00 5.01
C ILE A 127 10.18 7.80 3.85
N ALA A 128 11.11 7.22 3.11
CA ALA A 128 11.70 7.88 1.95
C ALA A 128 10.65 8.19 0.87
N ASP A 129 9.78 7.21 0.57
CA ASP A 129 8.71 7.37 -0.41
C ASP A 129 7.67 8.40 0.02
N TYR A 130 7.17 8.35 1.26
CA TYR A 130 6.26 9.37 1.76
C TYR A 130 6.90 10.77 1.77
N THR A 131 8.19 10.85 2.08
CA THR A 131 8.91 12.13 2.05
C THR A 131 8.97 12.70 0.64
N GLU A 132 9.17 11.87 -0.36
CA GLU A 132 9.15 12.30 -1.75
C GLU A 132 7.74 12.72 -2.20
N ALA A 133 6.70 11.98 -1.79
CA ALA A 133 5.30 12.36 -2.03
C ALA A 133 4.98 13.75 -1.43
N ILE A 134 5.40 14.00 -0.19
CA ILE A 134 5.24 15.29 0.51
C ILE A 134 6.05 16.40 -0.18
N ARG A 135 7.28 16.12 -0.61
CA ARG A 135 8.11 17.09 -1.35
C ARG A 135 7.43 17.53 -2.64
N LEU A 136 6.80 16.60 -3.35
CA LEU A 136 6.08 16.87 -4.59
C LEU A 136 4.73 17.56 -4.35
N ARG A 137 4.06 17.25 -3.24
CA ARG A 137 2.79 17.85 -2.83
C ARG A 137 2.77 18.09 -1.32
N PRO A 138 3.14 19.30 -0.87
CA PRO A 138 3.25 19.65 0.56
C PRO A 138 1.93 19.64 1.36
N ASP A 139 0.80 19.60 0.69
CA ASP A 139 -0.54 19.49 1.29
C ASP A 139 -1.12 18.07 1.25
N PHE A 140 -0.28 17.05 1.01
CA PHE A 140 -0.73 15.66 0.97
C PHE A 140 -0.86 15.08 2.40
N GLY A 141 -1.97 15.36 3.06
CA GLY A 141 -2.26 14.96 4.45
C GLY A 141 -2.10 13.47 4.71
N ASP A 142 -2.57 12.59 3.80
CA ASP A 142 -2.44 11.15 3.95
C ASP A 142 -0.97 10.68 3.98
N ALA A 143 -0.08 11.34 3.25
CA ALA A 143 1.34 10.99 3.27
C ALA A 143 2.00 11.38 4.60
N TYR A 144 1.64 12.52 5.18
CA TYR A 144 2.05 12.88 6.53
C TYR A 144 1.51 11.88 7.56
N TYR A 145 0.23 11.54 7.48
CA TYR A 145 -0.40 10.59 8.38
C TYR A 145 0.34 9.25 8.37
N ASN A 146 0.53 8.65 7.21
CA ASN A 146 1.19 7.35 7.10
C ASN A 146 2.67 7.41 7.51
N ARG A 147 3.41 8.48 7.17
CA ARG A 147 4.79 8.66 7.61
C ARG A 147 4.87 8.82 9.13
N GLY A 148 3.95 9.58 9.72
CA GLY A 148 3.81 9.75 11.16
C GLY A 148 3.61 8.42 11.89
N LEU A 149 2.69 7.58 11.39
CA LEU A 149 2.49 6.24 11.95
C LEU A 149 3.75 5.36 11.87
N VAL A 150 4.50 5.44 10.77
CA VAL A 150 5.75 4.69 10.62
C VAL A 150 6.81 5.19 11.60
N TYR A 151 6.94 6.51 11.82
CA TYR A 151 7.85 7.06 12.83
C TYR A 151 7.48 6.59 14.24
N LEU A 152 6.19 6.62 14.63
CA LEU A 152 5.74 6.10 15.91
C LEU A 152 6.10 4.62 16.09
N LYS A 153 5.90 3.83 15.02
CA LYS A 153 6.22 2.39 15.04
C LYS A 153 7.73 2.13 15.20
N GLN A 154 8.57 3.05 14.74
CA GLN A 154 10.03 3.02 14.94
C GLN A 154 10.48 3.62 16.29
N GLY A 155 9.56 4.14 17.11
CA GLY A 155 9.86 4.78 18.38
C GLY A 155 10.26 6.27 18.28
N ASP A 156 10.26 6.85 17.08
CA ASP A 156 10.50 8.29 16.89
C ASP A 156 9.20 9.08 17.12
N THR A 157 8.86 9.23 18.41
CA THR A 157 7.61 9.89 18.81
C THR A 157 7.59 11.36 18.40
N VAL A 158 8.73 12.04 18.39
CA VAL A 158 8.82 13.46 18.05
C VAL A 158 8.43 13.70 16.61
N LYS A 159 9.02 12.97 15.67
CA LYS A 159 8.66 13.08 14.24
C LYS A 159 7.26 12.55 13.99
N GLY A 160 6.89 11.45 14.65
CA GLY A 160 5.57 10.85 14.48
C GLY A 160 4.44 11.82 14.85
N THR A 161 4.51 12.43 16.06
CA THR A 161 3.49 13.39 16.50
C THR A 161 3.47 14.67 15.66
N ALA A 162 4.63 15.16 15.21
CA ALA A 162 4.70 16.32 14.33
C ALA A 162 3.99 16.06 12.98
N ASP A 163 4.24 14.90 12.36
CA ASP A 163 3.59 14.51 11.10
C ASP A 163 2.08 14.29 11.27
N LEU A 164 1.65 13.66 12.38
CA LEU A 164 0.22 13.47 12.67
C LEU A 164 -0.48 14.81 12.92
N SER A 165 0.14 15.73 13.65
CA SER A 165 -0.39 17.08 13.81
C SER A 165 -0.58 17.77 12.45
N LYS A 166 0.42 17.67 11.57
CA LYS A 166 0.36 18.23 10.22
C LYS A 166 -0.74 17.59 9.37
N ALA A 167 -0.90 16.26 9.46
CA ALA A 167 -1.99 15.56 8.78
C ALA A 167 -3.37 16.06 9.26
N GLY A 168 -3.54 16.26 10.56
CA GLY A 168 -4.76 16.85 11.15
C GLY A 168 -5.04 18.25 10.62
N GLU A 169 -4.05 19.15 10.60
CA GLU A 169 -4.17 20.49 10.00
C GLU A 169 -4.61 20.44 8.53
N LEU A 170 -4.19 19.39 7.82
CA LEU A 170 -4.56 19.17 6.41
C LEU A 170 -5.90 18.42 6.23
N GLY A 171 -6.64 18.21 7.33
CA GLY A 171 -7.99 17.66 7.30
C GLY A 171 -8.08 16.13 7.39
N VAL A 172 -7.00 15.43 7.73
CA VAL A 172 -7.04 13.99 7.96
C VAL A 172 -7.64 13.71 9.34
N VAL A 173 -8.94 13.40 9.39
CA VAL A 173 -9.70 13.20 10.64
C VAL A 173 -9.10 12.09 11.51
N ALA A 174 -8.58 11.02 10.89
CA ALA A 174 -7.96 9.89 11.60
C ALA A 174 -6.76 10.32 12.48
N ALA A 175 -6.10 11.43 12.17
CA ALA A 175 -4.96 11.94 12.92
C ALA A 175 -5.33 12.50 14.32
N TYR A 176 -6.61 12.80 14.56
CA TYR A 176 -7.10 13.29 15.85
C TYR A 176 -7.54 12.18 16.81
N ASN A 177 -7.60 10.93 16.35
CA ASN A 177 -8.13 9.80 17.10
C ASN A 177 -7.01 8.86 17.61
N LEU A 178 -5.77 9.30 17.59
CA LEU A 178 -4.58 8.60 18.09
C LEU A 178 -4.11 9.22 19.38
#